data_5ccdb833eb010227263ab05a3f4d5fc9
#
_entry.id   5ccdb833eb010227263ab05a3f4d5fc9
#
_cell.length_a   1.000
_cell.length_b   1.000
_cell.length_c   1.000
_cell.angle_alpha   90.00
_cell.angle_beta   90.00
_cell.angle_gamma   90.00
#
_symmetry.space_group_name_H-M   'P 1'
#
loop_
_entity.id
_entity.type
_entity.pdbx_description
1 polymer ?
#
loop_
_entity_poly.entity_id
_entity_poly.type
_entity_poly.pdbx_seq_one_letter_code
_entity_poly.pdbx_strand_id
1 'polypeptide(L)'
;LLPAVLLYGATAPHRAPVRNRQGDFDMENRLSDKKAQGIPSYGTFTQLKSAAAIENIACAPFDFVVIDTEHQAIGTDLMASAVASAQGAGLAPLVRICEISRRAVLHPLDAGAAGLIVPAVKTAEEVRQLVAYAKFAPLGNRGYQPTRDCRWGSSSSFSPVSYMEEANRKTLLIPQCETRECLEHIEEIASIDGVDGIFIGPLDLSIALGCPLQLDSPVMAHAIERILKACRDNGKMSMIFAGDAAAARKLIEQGVDSVAVGADIFLLIHAYQELYRQLTD
;
A
#
# COMPACT_ATOMS: atom_id res chain seq x y z
N LEU A 1 10.81 -23.47 32.23
CA LEU A 1 9.41 -23.08 32.39
C LEU A 1 9.27 -21.67 31.81
N LEU A 2 8.93 -21.55 30.55
CA LEU A 2 8.48 -20.29 29.95
C LEU A 2 7.26 -19.82 30.76
N PRO A 3 7.21 -18.58 31.24
CA PRO A 3 6.02 -18.11 31.91
C PRO A 3 4.88 -18.08 30.89
N ALA A 4 3.74 -18.67 31.26
CA ALA A 4 2.51 -18.73 30.46
C ALA A 4 1.96 -17.34 30.02
N VAL A 5 2.64 -16.26 30.36
CA VAL A 5 2.32 -14.86 30.07
C VAL A 5 2.57 -14.49 28.63
N LEU A 6 3.36 -15.26 27.86
CA LEU A 6 3.66 -14.95 26.44
C LEU A 6 2.59 -15.43 25.44
N LEU A 7 1.65 -16.27 25.87
CA LEU A 7 0.54 -16.70 25.01
C LEU A 7 -0.71 -15.80 25.08
N TYR A 8 -0.85 -14.99 26.15
CA TYR A 8 -2.01 -14.10 26.35
C TYR A 8 -1.63 -12.81 27.08
N GLY A 9 -0.54 -12.17 26.69
CA GLY A 9 -0.12 -10.87 27.23
C GLY A 9 -1.12 -9.78 26.83
N ALA A 10 -1.48 -8.95 27.82
CA ALA A 10 -2.51 -7.91 27.80
C ALA A 10 -2.70 -7.22 26.44
N THR A 11 -3.82 -7.48 25.82
CA THR A 11 -4.29 -6.83 24.61
C THR A 11 -4.54 -5.36 24.89
N ALA A 12 -3.84 -4.48 24.17
CA ALA A 12 -4.36 -3.12 23.95
C ALA A 12 -5.81 -3.25 23.44
N PRO A 13 -6.74 -2.35 23.80
CA PRO A 13 -8.12 -2.49 23.42
C PRO A 13 -8.23 -2.55 21.90
N HIS A 14 -8.52 -3.74 21.38
CA HIS A 14 -8.90 -3.93 20.00
C HIS A 14 -10.15 -3.07 19.75
N ARG A 15 -10.00 -1.95 19.03
CA ARG A 15 -11.17 -1.39 18.36
C ARG A 15 -11.56 -2.42 17.31
N ALA A 16 -12.58 -3.22 17.64
CA ALA A 16 -13.26 -4.03 16.64
C ALA A 16 -13.59 -3.13 15.43
N PRO A 17 -13.44 -3.61 14.19
CA PRO A 17 -13.88 -2.86 13.03
C PRO A 17 -15.34 -2.47 13.29
N VAL A 18 -15.63 -1.16 13.17
CA VAL A 18 -17.00 -0.65 13.31
C VAL A 18 -17.80 -1.25 12.15
N ARG A 19 -18.48 -2.37 12.42
CA ARG A 19 -19.48 -2.90 11.52
C ARG A 19 -20.65 -1.93 11.58
N ASN A 20 -20.78 -1.10 10.55
CA ASN A 20 -22.01 -0.37 10.35
C ASN A 20 -23.13 -1.41 10.18
N ARG A 21 -24.24 -1.28 10.92
CA ARG A 21 -25.33 -2.29 10.97
C ARG A 21 -26.02 -2.56 9.63
N GLN A 22 -25.65 -1.82 8.57
CA GLN A 22 -26.19 -1.97 7.21
C GLN A 22 -25.35 -2.85 6.29
N GLY A 23 -24.28 -3.49 6.80
CA GLY A 23 -23.50 -4.44 5.99
C GLY A 23 -22.71 -3.79 4.85
N ASP A 24 -22.62 -2.47 4.81
CA ASP A 24 -21.76 -1.77 3.88
C ASP A 24 -20.32 -1.95 4.32
N PHE A 25 -19.51 -2.64 3.51
CA PHE A 25 -18.07 -2.50 3.54
C PHE A 25 -17.76 -1.12 2.96
N ASP A 26 -18.10 -0.09 3.72
CA ASP A 26 -17.56 1.24 3.47
C ASP A 26 -16.08 1.15 3.80
N MET A 27 -15.29 0.80 2.79
CA MET A 27 -13.87 1.00 2.84
C MET A 27 -13.66 2.50 2.72
N GLU A 28 -13.92 3.18 3.84
CA GLU A 28 -13.40 4.52 4.04
C GLU A 28 -11.95 4.49 3.60
N ASN A 29 -11.53 5.45 2.82
CA ASN A 29 -10.12 5.55 2.43
C ASN A 29 -9.33 5.98 3.66
N ARG A 30 -9.20 5.03 4.61
CA ARG A 30 -8.61 5.24 5.94
C ARG A 30 -7.23 5.91 5.85
N LEU A 31 -6.47 5.65 4.78
CA LEU A 31 -5.16 6.26 4.57
C LEU A 31 -5.29 7.75 4.23
N SER A 32 -6.21 8.09 3.32
CA SER A 32 -6.48 9.49 2.96
C SER A 32 -7.05 10.28 4.14
N ASP A 33 -7.93 9.66 4.93
CA ASP A 33 -8.52 10.30 6.11
C ASP A 33 -7.47 10.58 7.19
N LYS A 34 -6.58 9.63 7.45
CA LYS A 34 -5.45 9.83 8.36
C LYS A 34 -4.52 10.93 7.87
N LYS A 35 -4.16 10.92 6.57
CA LYS A 35 -3.35 11.97 5.98
C LYS A 35 -3.99 13.35 6.17
N ALA A 36 -5.29 13.48 5.89
CA ALA A 36 -6.01 14.74 6.06
C ALA A 36 -6.01 15.24 7.51
N GLN A 37 -5.89 14.34 8.48
CA GLN A 37 -5.78 14.63 9.92
C GLN A 37 -4.34 14.78 10.40
N GLY A 38 -3.34 14.62 9.55
CA GLY A 38 -1.92 14.62 9.92
C GLY A 38 -1.52 13.41 10.79
N ILE A 39 -2.27 12.30 10.69
CA ILE A 39 -2.03 11.06 11.45
C ILE A 39 -1.29 10.09 10.53
N PRO A 40 -0.10 9.58 10.92
CA PRO A 40 0.63 8.62 10.10
C PRO A 40 -0.11 7.29 9.96
N SER A 41 0.07 6.62 8.81
CA SER A 41 -0.44 5.29 8.55
C SER A 41 0.70 4.26 8.55
N TYR A 42 0.42 3.08 9.08
CA TYR A 42 1.39 1.99 9.14
C TYR A 42 0.84 0.73 8.48
N GLY A 43 1.69 0.05 7.72
CA GLY A 43 1.39 -1.24 7.12
C GLY A 43 2.64 -2.09 7.00
N THR A 44 2.51 -3.21 6.31
CA THR A 44 3.62 -4.13 6.04
C THR A 44 3.41 -4.81 4.69
N PHE A 45 4.47 -5.37 4.13
CA PHE A 45 4.37 -6.23 2.96
C PHE A 45 3.96 -7.66 3.36
N THR A 46 3.11 -8.29 2.55
CA THR A 46 2.86 -9.73 2.64
C THR A 46 3.45 -10.44 1.44
N GLN A 47 4.32 -11.40 1.71
CA GLN A 47 4.98 -12.26 0.74
C GLN A 47 4.62 -13.73 0.95
N LEU A 48 4.04 -14.06 2.10
CA LEU A 48 3.48 -15.38 2.37
C LEU A 48 2.15 -15.54 1.65
N LYS A 49 2.06 -16.55 0.80
CA LYS A 49 0.90 -16.84 -0.04
C LYS A 49 -0.23 -17.50 0.76
N SER A 50 -0.70 -16.84 1.82
CA SER A 50 -1.65 -17.41 2.77
C SER A 50 -2.62 -16.37 3.32
N ALA A 51 -3.92 -16.70 3.29
CA ALA A 51 -4.96 -15.93 3.96
C ALA A 51 -4.68 -15.76 5.47
N ALA A 52 -4.23 -16.84 6.12
CA ALA A 52 -3.90 -16.83 7.55
C ALA A 52 -2.73 -15.87 7.88
N ALA A 53 -1.76 -15.69 6.97
CA ALA A 53 -0.70 -14.71 7.17
C ALA A 53 -1.25 -13.27 7.20
N ILE A 54 -2.19 -12.95 6.31
CA ILE A 54 -2.86 -11.65 6.28
C ILE A 54 -3.70 -11.42 7.54
N GLU A 55 -4.46 -12.43 7.97
CA GLU A 55 -5.24 -12.37 9.20
C GLU A 55 -4.34 -12.19 10.43
N ASN A 56 -3.16 -12.80 10.46
CA ASN A 56 -2.16 -12.57 11.51
C ASN A 56 -1.62 -11.13 11.52
N ILE A 57 -1.38 -10.54 10.35
CA ILE A 57 -0.99 -9.12 10.25
C ILE A 57 -2.06 -8.23 10.90
N ALA A 58 -3.34 -8.54 10.69
CA ALA A 58 -4.46 -7.80 11.27
C ALA A 58 -4.61 -7.95 12.78
N CYS A 59 -3.92 -8.90 13.42
CA CYS A 59 -3.83 -8.97 14.89
C CYS A 59 -3.03 -7.79 15.48
N ALA A 60 -2.22 -7.11 14.67
CA ALA A 60 -1.63 -5.82 15.01
C ALA A 60 -2.45 -4.68 14.38
N PRO A 61 -2.45 -3.47 14.98
CA PRO A 61 -3.28 -2.35 14.50
C PRO A 61 -2.69 -1.66 13.27
N PHE A 62 -2.30 -2.45 12.26
CA PHE A 62 -1.89 -1.91 10.97
C PHE A 62 -3.09 -1.34 10.21
N ASP A 63 -2.85 -0.33 9.38
CA ASP A 63 -3.87 0.32 8.56
C ASP A 63 -4.01 -0.36 7.19
N PHE A 64 -2.90 -0.87 6.65
CA PHE A 64 -2.85 -1.46 5.31
C PHE A 64 -1.88 -2.64 5.24
N VAL A 65 -2.05 -3.42 4.20
CA VAL A 65 -1.10 -4.46 3.79
C VAL A 65 -0.79 -4.31 2.31
N VAL A 66 0.49 -4.45 1.94
CA VAL A 66 0.93 -4.46 0.54
C VAL A 66 1.02 -5.91 0.08
N ILE A 67 0.15 -6.31 -0.82
CA ILE A 67 0.16 -7.60 -1.51
C ILE A 67 1.13 -7.47 -2.69
N ASP A 68 2.27 -8.14 -2.60
CA ASP A 68 3.34 -8.00 -3.56
C ASP A 68 3.18 -9.00 -4.72
N THR A 69 2.90 -8.49 -5.92
CA THR A 69 2.84 -9.30 -7.14
C THR A 69 4.03 -9.05 -8.08
N GLU A 70 4.93 -8.15 -7.70
CA GLU A 70 6.16 -7.87 -8.45
C GLU A 70 7.25 -8.89 -8.15
N HIS A 71 7.67 -8.99 -6.89
CA HIS A 71 8.75 -9.91 -6.47
C HIS A 71 8.23 -11.26 -5.97
N GLN A 72 6.92 -11.48 -6.02
CA GLN A 72 6.31 -12.75 -5.66
C GLN A 72 5.54 -13.35 -6.86
N ALA A 73 5.79 -14.63 -7.13
CA ALA A 73 5.04 -15.36 -8.14
C ALA A 73 3.62 -15.67 -7.63
N ILE A 74 2.75 -14.66 -7.63
CA ILE A 74 1.35 -14.75 -7.21
C ILE A 74 0.46 -14.67 -8.45
N GLY A 75 -0.37 -15.70 -8.66
CA GLY A 75 -1.40 -15.67 -9.69
C GLY A 75 -2.59 -14.78 -9.32
N THR A 76 -3.38 -14.40 -10.31
CA THR A 76 -4.54 -13.51 -10.15
C THR A 76 -5.54 -14.01 -9.10
N ASP A 77 -5.81 -15.34 -9.05
CA ASP A 77 -6.76 -15.92 -8.11
C ASP A 77 -6.28 -15.79 -6.65
N LEU A 78 -4.99 -16.04 -6.43
CA LEU A 78 -4.41 -15.91 -5.10
C LEU A 78 -4.33 -14.44 -4.68
N MET A 79 -3.99 -13.53 -5.59
CA MET A 79 -4.04 -12.08 -5.34
C MET A 79 -5.46 -11.64 -4.95
N ALA A 80 -6.49 -12.07 -5.69
CA ALA A 80 -7.88 -11.74 -5.39
C ALA A 80 -8.32 -12.30 -4.02
N SER A 81 -7.89 -13.51 -3.68
CA SER A 81 -8.11 -14.11 -2.36
C SER A 81 -7.42 -13.33 -1.24
N ALA A 82 -6.19 -12.88 -1.47
CA ALA A 82 -5.44 -12.05 -0.52
C ALA A 82 -6.12 -10.70 -0.27
N VAL A 83 -6.60 -10.04 -1.34
CA VAL A 83 -7.41 -8.80 -1.24
C VAL A 83 -8.66 -9.06 -0.39
N ALA A 84 -9.37 -10.17 -0.63
CA ALA A 84 -10.56 -10.52 0.13
C ALA A 84 -10.27 -10.75 1.62
N SER A 85 -9.17 -11.44 1.93
CA SER A 85 -8.75 -11.70 3.31
C SER A 85 -8.38 -10.41 4.03
N ALA A 86 -7.61 -9.53 3.40
CA ALA A 86 -7.22 -8.24 3.97
C ALA A 86 -8.45 -7.38 4.31
N GLN A 87 -9.41 -7.27 3.37
CA GLN A 87 -10.66 -6.57 3.62
C GLN A 87 -11.46 -7.18 4.77
N GLY A 88 -11.59 -8.53 4.77
CA GLY A 88 -12.29 -9.25 5.84
C GLY A 88 -11.67 -9.04 7.22
N ALA A 89 -10.36 -8.85 7.26
CA ALA A 89 -9.58 -8.58 8.47
C ALA A 89 -9.52 -7.09 8.85
N GLY A 90 -10.07 -6.19 8.03
CA GLY A 90 -10.10 -4.74 8.30
C GLY A 90 -8.83 -3.98 7.90
N LEU A 91 -7.97 -4.58 7.08
CA LEU A 91 -6.81 -3.95 6.47
C LEU A 91 -7.15 -3.36 5.10
N ALA A 92 -6.59 -2.21 4.75
CA ALA A 92 -6.66 -1.70 3.38
C ALA A 92 -5.68 -2.49 2.48
N PRO A 93 -6.17 -3.29 1.49
CA PRO A 93 -5.30 -4.02 0.59
C PRO A 93 -4.74 -3.10 -0.49
N LEU A 94 -3.46 -2.83 -0.46
CA LEU A 94 -2.72 -2.23 -1.57
C LEU A 94 -2.06 -3.36 -2.36
N VAL A 95 -2.17 -3.34 -3.68
CA VAL A 95 -1.49 -4.33 -4.53
C VAL A 95 -0.33 -3.67 -5.25
N ARG A 96 0.88 -4.18 -5.03
CA ARG A 96 2.02 -3.79 -5.87
C ARG A 96 1.98 -4.65 -7.14
N ILE A 97 1.70 -4.00 -8.26
CA ILE A 97 1.58 -4.67 -9.57
C ILE A 97 2.96 -4.91 -10.18
N CYS A 98 3.04 -5.79 -11.19
CA CYS A 98 4.32 -6.19 -11.80
C CYS A 98 4.65 -5.41 -13.08
N GLU A 99 3.69 -4.72 -13.70
CA GLU A 99 3.86 -4.01 -14.97
C GLU A 99 2.77 -2.96 -15.21
N ILE A 100 3.05 -2.02 -16.10
CA ILE A 100 2.07 -1.03 -16.55
C ILE A 100 1.29 -1.63 -17.72
N SER A 101 0.22 -2.35 -17.42
CA SER A 101 -0.71 -2.85 -18.43
C SER A 101 -2.15 -2.72 -17.94
N ARG A 102 -3.08 -2.60 -18.89
CA ARG A 102 -4.51 -2.54 -18.56
C ARG A 102 -4.94 -3.72 -17.68
N ARG A 103 -4.40 -4.90 -17.93
CA ARG A 103 -4.72 -6.11 -17.17
C ARG A 103 -4.18 -6.06 -15.74
N ALA A 104 -2.92 -5.69 -15.59
CA ALA A 104 -2.27 -5.61 -14.28
C ALA A 104 -2.92 -4.55 -13.37
N VAL A 105 -3.45 -3.48 -13.96
CA VAL A 105 -4.20 -2.43 -13.24
C VAL A 105 -5.63 -2.88 -12.91
N LEU A 106 -6.35 -3.44 -13.89
CA LEU A 106 -7.78 -3.72 -13.76
C LEU A 106 -8.09 -4.85 -12.77
N HIS A 107 -7.36 -5.97 -12.86
CA HIS A 107 -7.68 -7.16 -12.06
C HIS A 107 -7.62 -6.92 -10.54
N PRO A 108 -6.59 -6.26 -9.97
CA PRO A 108 -6.59 -5.94 -8.54
C PRO A 108 -7.74 -5.02 -8.13
N LEU A 109 -8.03 -4.00 -8.94
CA LEU A 109 -9.11 -3.05 -8.65
C LEU A 109 -10.49 -3.73 -8.68
N ASP A 110 -10.73 -4.60 -9.65
CA ASP A 110 -11.98 -5.37 -9.75
C ASP A 110 -12.11 -6.42 -8.63
N ALA A 111 -10.97 -6.91 -8.10
CA ALA A 111 -10.95 -7.75 -6.90
C ALA A 111 -11.23 -6.96 -5.61
N GLY A 112 -11.20 -5.62 -5.66
CA GLY A 112 -11.49 -4.74 -4.54
C GLY A 112 -10.24 -4.24 -3.81
N ALA A 113 -9.09 -4.16 -4.47
CA ALA A 113 -7.93 -3.48 -3.88
C ALA A 113 -8.24 -2.02 -3.56
N ALA A 114 -7.81 -1.54 -2.40
CA ALA A 114 -7.95 -0.14 -1.99
C ALA A 114 -7.07 0.80 -2.83
N GLY A 115 -6.03 0.24 -3.45
CA GLY A 115 -5.15 0.99 -4.34
C GLY A 115 -4.04 0.12 -4.93
N LEU A 116 -3.28 0.76 -5.80
CA LEU A 116 -2.16 0.16 -6.51
C LEU A 116 -0.86 0.88 -6.19
N ILE A 117 0.19 0.13 -5.90
CA ILE A 117 1.57 0.59 -5.93
C ILE A 117 2.16 0.14 -7.27
N VAL A 118 2.73 1.07 -8.03
CA VAL A 118 3.17 0.83 -9.41
C VAL A 118 4.66 1.03 -9.52
N PRO A 119 5.45 -0.06 -9.56
CA PRO A 119 6.91 0.00 -9.56
C PRO A 119 7.47 0.42 -10.92
N ALA A 120 8.77 0.68 -10.94
CA ALA A 120 9.60 0.94 -12.13
C ALA A 120 9.10 2.07 -13.05
N VAL A 121 8.31 3.00 -12.52
CA VAL A 121 7.85 4.18 -13.25
C VAL A 121 9.04 5.05 -13.65
N LYS A 122 9.02 5.61 -14.86
CA LYS A 122 10.07 6.47 -15.40
C LYS A 122 9.56 7.84 -15.82
N THR A 123 8.40 7.90 -16.44
CA THR A 123 7.92 9.13 -17.11
C THR A 123 6.52 9.52 -16.64
N ALA A 124 6.21 10.81 -16.79
CA ALA A 124 4.88 11.33 -16.54
C ALA A 124 3.83 10.73 -17.52
N GLU A 125 4.24 10.37 -18.75
CA GLU A 125 3.34 9.75 -19.72
C GLU A 125 2.92 8.33 -19.28
N GLU A 126 3.84 7.53 -18.75
CA GLU A 126 3.50 6.24 -18.15
C GLU A 126 2.48 6.40 -17.02
N VAL A 127 2.62 7.44 -16.19
CA VAL A 127 1.69 7.73 -15.11
C VAL A 127 0.33 8.20 -15.63
N ARG A 128 0.27 9.02 -16.67
CA ARG A 128 -1.01 9.36 -17.33
C ARG A 128 -1.71 8.13 -17.89
N GLN A 129 -0.95 7.20 -18.47
CA GLN A 129 -1.50 5.92 -18.94
C GLN A 129 -2.03 5.07 -17.77
N LEU A 130 -1.35 5.06 -16.62
CA LEU A 130 -1.84 4.39 -15.41
C LEU A 130 -3.17 5.00 -14.93
N VAL A 131 -3.26 6.32 -14.87
CA VAL A 131 -4.51 7.02 -14.53
C VAL A 131 -5.62 6.63 -15.50
N ALA A 132 -5.31 6.61 -16.82
CA ALA A 132 -6.29 6.21 -17.84
C ALA A 132 -6.81 4.78 -17.61
N TYR A 133 -5.99 3.85 -17.12
CA TYR A 133 -6.43 2.48 -16.82
C TYR A 133 -7.15 2.35 -15.48
N ALA A 134 -6.76 3.12 -14.46
CA ALA A 134 -7.21 2.95 -13.08
C ALA A 134 -8.48 3.75 -12.73
N LYS A 135 -8.68 4.91 -13.35
CA LYS A 135 -9.77 5.83 -13.03
C LYS A 135 -10.86 5.79 -14.10
N PHE A 136 -12.10 5.97 -13.67
CA PHE A 136 -13.25 6.18 -14.57
C PHE A 136 -13.27 7.60 -15.13
N ALA A 137 -14.08 7.83 -16.17
CA ALA A 137 -14.31 9.18 -16.68
C ALA A 137 -14.78 10.13 -15.55
N PRO A 138 -14.39 11.44 -15.57
CA PRO A 138 -13.62 12.11 -16.59
C PRO A 138 -12.09 11.97 -16.45
N LEU A 139 -11.58 11.38 -15.37
CA LEU A 139 -10.14 11.28 -15.08
C LEU A 139 -9.43 10.25 -15.96
N GLY A 140 -10.11 9.17 -16.31
CA GLY A 140 -9.57 8.08 -17.09
C GLY A 140 -10.63 7.37 -17.92
N ASN A 141 -10.31 6.15 -18.34
CA ASN A 141 -11.17 5.33 -19.18
C ASN A 141 -11.23 3.87 -18.72
N ARG A 142 -11.16 3.66 -17.38
CA ARG A 142 -11.33 2.35 -16.77
C ARG A 142 -12.61 1.70 -17.28
N GLY A 143 -12.52 0.44 -17.74
CA GLY A 143 -13.70 -0.33 -18.17
C GLY A 143 -14.62 -0.61 -16.98
N TYR A 144 -15.92 -0.50 -17.21
CA TYR A 144 -16.92 -0.77 -16.18
C TYR A 144 -17.50 -2.19 -16.34
N GLN A 145 -17.53 -2.89 -15.26
CA GLN A 145 -18.28 -4.11 -15.02
C GLN A 145 -18.62 -4.15 -13.51
N PRO A 146 -19.83 -4.48 -13.09
CA PRO A 146 -20.08 -4.78 -11.67
C PRO A 146 -19.26 -5.98 -11.24
N THR A 147 -18.27 -5.74 -10.36
CA THR A 147 -17.34 -6.75 -9.87
C THR A 147 -17.36 -6.80 -8.34
N ARG A 148 -16.45 -7.51 -7.74
CA ARG A 148 -16.41 -7.73 -6.28
C ARG A 148 -16.30 -6.42 -5.49
N ASP A 149 -15.59 -5.43 -5.98
CA ASP A 149 -15.39 -4.12 -5.33
C ASP A 149 -16.70 -3.35 -5.09
N CYS A 150 -17.70 -3.54 -5.98
CA CYS A 150 -19.06 -2.99 -5.83
C CYS A 150 -20.13 -4.05 -5.48
N ARG A 151 -19.71 -5.21 -4.96
CA ARG A 151 -20.60 -6.34 -4.62
C ARG A 151 -21.49 -6.77 -5.79
N TRP A 152 -20.96 -6.77 -6.99
CA TRP A 152 -21.66 -7.12 -8.24
C TRP A 152 -22.94 -6.30 -8.48
N GLY A 153 -23.03 -5.09 -7.91
CA GLY A 153 -24.21 -4.24 -8.03
C GLY A 153 -25.47 -4.81 -7.36
N SER A 154 -25.32 -5.68 -6.35
CA SER A 154 -26.42 -6.44 -5.74
C SER A 154 -27.37 -5.62 -4.84
N SER A 155 -27.01 -4.39 -4.48
CA SER A 155 -27.88 -3.52 -3.69
C SER A 155 -29.00 -2.95 -4.55
N SER A 156 -30.22 -2.88 -4.02
CA SER A 156 -31.37 -2.24 -4.69
C SER A 156 -31.19 -0.74 -4.92
N SER A 157 -30.28 -0.11 -4.16
CA SER A 157 -29.91 1.30 -4.29
C SER A 157 -28.65 1.53 -5.12
N PHE A 158 -28.08 0.49 -5.73
CA PHE A 158 -26.83 0.60 -6.49
C PHE A 158 -26.99 1.50 -7.71
N SER A 159 -26.13 2.49 -7.83
CA SER A 159 -26.00 3.37 -8.98
C SER A 159 -24.61 3.22 -9.59
N PRO A 160 -24.50 2.75 -10.84
CA PRO A 160 -23.21 2.68 -11.53
C PRO A 160 -22.47 4.02 -11.59
N VAL A 161 -23.18 5.11 -11.80
CA VAL A 161 -22.58 6.46 -11.89
C VAL A 161 -21.99 6.87 -10.55
N SER A 162 -22.77 6.77 -9.48
CA SER A 162 -22.29 7.10 -8.13
C SER A 162 -21.12 6.21 -7.70
N TYR A 163 -21.16 4.92 -8.08
CA TYR A 163 -20.05 4.00 -7.84
C TYR A 163 -18.75 4.47 -8.54
N MET A 164 -18.84 4.86 -9.84
CA MET A 164 -17.66 5.32 -10.59
C MET A 164 -17.06 6.61 -9.97
N GLU A 165 -17.91 7.55 -9.57
CA GLU A 165 -17.47 8.78 -8.90
C GLU A 165 -16.79 8.47 -7.56
N GLU A 166 -17.36 7.56 -6.79
CA GLU A 166 -16.82 7.16 -5.51
C GLU A 166 -15.52 6.35 -5.66
N ALA A 167 -15.46 5.44 -6.62
CA ALA A 167 -14.25 4.68 -6.94
C ALA A 167 -13.10 5.62 -7.35
N ASN A 168 -13.37 6.67 -8.16
CA ASN A 168 -12.36 7.67 -8.50
C ASN A 168 -11.78 8.38 -7.28
N ARG A 169 -12.58 8.61 -6.23
CA ARG A 169 -12.13 9.27 -4.99
C ARG A 169 -11.43 8.33 -4.02
N LYS A 170 -11.87 7.06 -3.95
CA LYS A 170 -11.40 6.09 -2.95
C LYS A 170 -10.20 5.26 -3.40
N THR A 171 -10.10 4.96 -4.69
CA THR A 171 -9.00 4.14 -5.22
C THR A 171 -7.70 4.92 -5.20
N LEU A 172 -6.70 4.41 -4.50
CA LEU A 172 -5.37 5.02 -4.44
C LEU A 172 -4.52 4.55 -5.62
N LEU A 173 -4.02 5.48 -6.42
CA LEU A 173 -3.01 5.23 -7.44
C LEU A 173 -1.69 5.85 -6.99
N ILE A 174 -0.70 4.98 -6.74
CA ILE A 174 0.54 5.34 -6.06
C ILE A 174 1.74 4.89 -6.90
N PRO A 175 2.22 5.71 -7.86
CA PRO A 175 3.48 5.45 -8.56
C PRO A 175 4.64 5.29 -7.58
N GLN A 176 5.54 4.34 -7.84
CA GLN A 176 6.73 4.09 -7.03
C GLN A 176 7.93 4.81 -7.64
N CYS A 177 8.46 5.79 -6.91
CA CYS A 177 9.68 6.48 -7.29
C CYS A 177 10.90 5.71 -6.79
N GLU A 178 11.55 5.02 -7.70
CA GLU A 178 12.70 4.15 -7.44
C GLU A 178 13.70 4.12 -8.59
N THR A 179 13.40 4.84 -9.68
CA THR A 179 14.28 5.02 -10.83
C THR A 179 14.82 6.44 -10.86
N ARG A 180 15.98 6.65 -11.51
CA ARG A 180 16.55 7.98 -11.70
C ARG A 180 15.61 8.86 -12.51
N GLU A 181 15.04 8.31 -13.56
CA GLU A 181 14.14 9.00 -14.47
C GLU A 181 12.86 9.45 -13.76
N CYS A 182 12.27 8.61 -12.92
CA CYS A 182 11.12 9.00 -12.09
C CYS A 182 11.46 10.17 -11.16
N LEU A 183 12.62 10.11 -10.50
CA LEU A 183 13.07 11.21 -9.63
C LEU A 183 13.28 12.51 -10.42
N GLU A 184 13.82 12.44 -11.64
CA GLU A 184 14.01 13.60 -12.51
C GLU A 184 12.70 14.30 -12.88
N HIS A 185 11.61 13.54 -12.97
CA HIS A 185 10.26 14.02 -13.35
C HIS A 185 9.27 14.07 -12.15
N ILE A 186 9.75 13.99 -10.91
CA ILE A 186 8.88 13.77 -9.75
C ILE A 186 7.84 14.87 -9.53
N GLU A 187 8.19 16.13 -9.79
CA GLU A 187 7.26 17.26 -9.64
C GLU A 187 6.12 17.17 -10.66
N GLU A 188 6.43 16.82 -11.91
CA GLU A 188 5.43 16.61 -12.94
C GLU A 188 4.54 15.41 -12.59
N ILE A 189 5.12 14.27 -12.20
CA ILE A 189 4.40 13.07 -11.81
C ILE A 189 3.47 13.34 -10.65
N ALA A 190 3.94 14.03 -9.61
CA ALA A 190 3.12 14.35 -8.44
C ALA A 190 1.98 15.33 -8.78
N SER A 191 2.10 16.14 -9.82
CA SER A 191 1.06 17.09 -10.23
C SER A 191 -0.08 16.46 -11.03
N ILE A 192 0.05 15.21 -11.49
CA ILE A 192 -0.94 14.55 -12.34
C ILE A 192 -2.24 14.31 -11.57
N ASP A 193 -3.37 14.76 -12.13
CA ASP A 193 -4.69 14.45 -11.62
C ASP A 193 -4.96 12.94 -11.71
N GLY A 194 -5.50 12.36 -10.62
CA GLY A 194 -5.74 10.93 -10.50
C GLY A 194 -4.59 10.14 -9.87
N VAL A 195 -3.42 10.75 -9.67
CA VAL A 195 -2.38 10.26 -8.75
C VAL A 195 -2.78 10.64 -7.32
N ASP A 196 -2.73 9.70 -6.39
CA ASP A 196 -3.15 9.91 -5.01
C ASP A 196 -1.97 10.00 -4.04
N GLY A 197 -0.83 9.40 -4.41
CA GLY A 197 0.40 9.43 -3.62
C GLY A 197 1.62 8.99 -4.42
N ILE A 198 2.78 9.08 -3.78
CA ILE A 198 4.04 8.55 -4.30
C ILE A 198 4.61 7.57 -3.28
N PHE A 199 4.93 6.36 -3.72
CA PHE A 199 5.69 5.40 -2.92
C PHE A 199 7.17 5.57 -3.20
N ILE A 200 7.99 5.69 -2.19
CA ILE A 200 9.45 5.75 -2.30
C ILE A 200 9.99 4.33 -2.15
N GLY A 201 10.64 3.79 -3.19
CA GLY A 201 11.37 2.52 -3.15
C GLY A 201 12.84 2.76 -2.81
N PRO A 202 13.24 2.83 -1.51
CA PRO A 202 14.57 3.33 -1.14
C PRO A 202 15.71 2.40 -1.57
N LEU A 203 15.45 1.09 -1.67
CA LEU A 203 16.49 0.13 -2.05
C LEU A 203 16.88 0.33 -3.52
N ASP A 204 15.92 0.26 -4.43
CA ASP A 204 16.13 0.42 -5.86
C ASP A 204 16.52 1.85 -6.22
N LEU A 205 15.95 2.85 -5.56
CA LEU A 205 16.34 4.25 -5.74
C LEU A 205 17.83 4.45 -5.40
N SER A 206 18.34 3.83 -4.32
CA SER A 206 19.75 3.92 -3.96
C SER A 206 20.67 3.32 -5.02
N ILE A 207 20.24 2.22 -5.64
CA ILE A 207 20.96 1.58 -6.76
C ILE A 207 20.94 2.51 -7.97
N ALA A 208 19.77 3.03 -8.34
CA ALA A 208 19.60 3.93 -9.46
C ALA A 208 20.41 5.23 -9.33
N LEU A 209 20.62 5.71 -8.10
CA LEU A 209 21.40 6.92 -7.80
C LEU A 209 22.91 6.64 -7.63
N GLY A 210 23.36 5.38 -7.73
CA GLY A 210 24.77 5.01 -7.64
C GLY A 210 25.32 4.93 -6.22
N CYS A 211 24.44 4.82 -5.21
CA CYS A 211 24.82 4.60 -3.79
C CYS A 211 24.11 3.36 -3.23
N PRO A 212 24.30 2.15 -3.81
CA PRO A 212 23.52 0.97 -3.50
C PRO A 212 23.50 0.66 -1.99
N LEU A 213 22.27 0.57 -1.45
CA LEU A 213 21.95 0.28 -0.04
C LEU A 213 22.51 1.28 0.99
N GLN A 214 23.06 2.41 0.56
CA GLN A 214 23.52 3.49 1.44
C GLN A 214 22.35 4.45 1.74
N LEU A 215 21.33 3.96 2.45
CA LEU A 215 20.06 4.65 2.66
C LEU A 215 20.20 5.95 3.47
N ASP A 216 21.24 6.06 4.32
CA ASP A 216 21.54 7.27 5.09
C ASP A 216 22.50 8.23 4.37
N SER A 217 22.85 7.97 3.09
CA SER A 217 23.73 8.84 2.33
C SER A 217 23.10 10.21 2.06
N PRO A 218 23.91 11.29 1.92
CA PRO A 218 23.39 12.60 1.53
C PRO A 218 22.61 12.61 0.22
N VAL A 219 22.98 11.72 -0.72
CA VAL A 219 22.29 11.57 -2.01
C VAL A 219 20.87 11.07 -1.79
N MET A 220 20.68 10.04 -0.97
CA MET A 220 19.36 9.52 -0.64
C MET A 220 18.54 10.52 0.18
N ALA A 221 19.14 11.18 1.16
CA ALA A 221 18.46 12.20 1.96
C ALA A 221 17.90 13.33 1.06
N HIS A 222 18.68 13.81 0.10
CA HIS A 222 18.25 14.83 -0.84
C HIS A 222 17.14 14.33 -1.77
N ALA A 223 17.26 13.10 -2.28
CA ALA A 223 16.23 12.50 -3.14
C ALA A 223 14.89 12.35 -2.40
N ILE A 224 14.91 11.82 -1.17
CA ILE A 224 13.73 11.67 -0.33
C ILE A 224 13.09 13.04 -0.05
N GLU A 225 13.87 14.03 0.37
CA GLU A 225 13.37 15.39 0.63
C GLU A 225 12.69 16.01 -0.61
N ARG A 226 13.27 15.83 -1.80
CA ARG A 226 12.70 16.31 -3.06
C ARG A 226 11.34 15.62 -3.35
N ILE A 227 11.23 14.30 -3.15
CA ILE A 227 9.98 13.56 -3.33
C ILE A 227 8.93 14.04 -2.32
N LEU A 228 9.28 14.15 -1.05
CA LEU A 228 8.38 14.65 0.00
C LEU A 228 7.89 16.07 -0.30
N LYS A 229 8.78 16.93 -0.81
CA LYS A 229 8.40 18.27 -1.24
C LYS A 229 7.40 18.24 -2.39
N ALA A 230 7.65 17.42 -3.42
CA ALA A 230 6.74 17.27 -4.55
C ALA A 230 5.35 16.76 -4.10
N CYS A 231 5.30 15.82 -3.16
CA CYS A 231 4.05 15.35 -2.55
C CYS A 231 3.32 16.49 -1.80
N ARG A 232 4.01 17.22 -0.93
CA ARG A 232 3.42 18.33 -0.16
C ARG A 232 2.87 19.42 -1.08
N ASP A 233 3.65 19.85 -2.07
CA ASP A 233 3.27 20.93 -2.98
C ASP A 233 2.00 20.60 -3.81
N ASN A 234 1.74 19.31 -4.04
CA ASN A 234 0.59 18.82 -4.80
C ASN A 234 -0.49 18.14 -3.95
N GLY A 235 -0.38 18.16 -2.62
CA GLY A 235 -1.34 17.54 -1.71
C GLY A 235 -1.37 16.01 -1.78
N LYS A 236 -0.34 15.37 -2.37
CA LYS A 236 -0.26 13.91 -2.54
C LYS A 236 0.27 13.23 -1.27
N MET A 237 -0.12 11.96 -1.07
CA MET A 237 0.39 11.13 0.02
C MET A 237 1.83 10.73 -0.26
N SER A 238 2.71 10.86 0.73
CA SER A 238 4.04 10.26 0.70
C SER A 238 4.03 8.92 1.41
N MET A 239 4.55 7.88 0.76
CA MET A 239 4.66 6.55 1.31
C MET A 239 6.06 5.99 1.08
N ILE A 240 6.61 5.23 2.04
CA ILE A 240 7.96 4.66 1.94
C ILE A 240 8.03 3.28 2.57
N PHE A 241 8.99 2.46 2.12
CA PHE A 241 9.38 1.24 2.81
C PHE A 241 10.41 1.53 3.90
N ALA A 242 10.26 0.89 5.06
CA ALA A 242 11.26 0.88 6.14
C ALA A 242 11.57 -0.56 6.57
N GLY A 243 12.83 -0.86 6.83
CA GLY A 243 13.25 -2.20 7.24
C GLY A 243 12.79 -2.57 8.66
N ASP A 244 12.68 -1.58 9.53
CA ASP A 244 12.32 -1.78 10.94
C ASP A 244 11.55 -0.58 11.54
N ALA A 245 11.12 -0.73 12.78
CA ALA A 245 10.36 0.29 13.49
C ALA A 245 11.17 1.55 13.85
N ALA A 246 12.48 1.45 13.99
CA ALA A 246 13.33 2.62 14.29
C ALA A 246 13.46 3.51 13.04
N ALA A 247 13.73 2.91 11.89
CA ALA A 247 13.72 3.58 10.60
C ALA A 247 12.35 4.20 10.29
N ALA A 248 11.26 3.46 10.54
CA ALA A 248 9.91 3.96 10.33
C ALA A 248 9.62 5.24 11.15
N ARG A 249 9.97 5.26 12.43
CA ARG A 249 9.79 6.45 13.27
C ARG A 249 10.57 7.65 12.75
N LYS A 250 11.85 7.46 12.38
CA LYS A 250 12.69 8.51 11.79
C LYS A 250 12.07 9.11 10.53
N LEU A 251 11.50 8.27 9.67
CA LEU A 251 10.86 8.70 8.43
C LEU A 251 9.56 9.50 8.69
N ILE A 252 8.76 9.09 9.68
CA ILE A 252 7.58 9.86 10.09
C ILE A 252 7.98 11.23 10.65
N GLU A 253 9.04 11.31 11.47
CA GLU A 253 9.58 12.57 11.97
C GLU A 253 10.06 13.50 10.84
N GLN A 254 10.49 12.94 9.71
CA GLN A 254 10.83 13.67 8.48
C GLN A 254 9.61 14.11 7.67
N GLY A 255 8.40 13.74 8.07
CA GLY A 255 7.14 14.16 7.43
C GLY A 255 6.61 13.20 6.36
N VAL A 256 6.97 11.93 6.42
CA VAL A 256 6.33 10.87 5.61
C VAL A 256 4.93 10.59 6.17
N ASP A 257 3.92 10.49 5.30
CA ASP A 257 2.53 10.24 5.72
C ASP A 257 2.27 8.76 6.04
N SER A 258 2.93 7.82 5.32
CA SER A 258 2.66 6.39 5.43
C SER A 258 3.93 5.56 5.33
N VAL A 259 4.08 4.55 6.17
CA VAL A 259 5.25 3.67 6.15
C VAL A 259 4.83 2.20 6.08
N ALA A 260 5.35 1.49 5.07
CA ALA A 260 5.31 0.04 5.01
C ALA A 260 6.54 -0.54 5.72
N VAL A 261 6.35 -1.24 6.85
CA VAL A 261 7.44 -1.68 7.72
C VAL A 261 7.67 -3.18 7.54
N GLY A 262 8.85 -3.54 7.04
CA GLY A 262 9.25 -4.93 6.87
C GLY A 262 8.35 -5.74 5.92
N ALA A 263 8.49 -7.05 6.01
CA ALA A 263 7.61 -8.02 5.34
C ALA A 263 7.43 -9.24 6.24
N ASP A 264 6.27 -9.87 6.16
CA ASP A 264 5.88 -11.02 7.00
C ASP A 264 6.91 -12.16 6.96
N ILE A 265 7.48 -12.47 5.81
CA ILE A 265 8.50 -13.52 5.65
C ILE A 265 9.77 -13.22 6.46
N PHE A 266 10.25 -11.97 6.47
CA PHE A 266 11.45 -11.61 7.21
C PHE A 266 11.19 -11.54 8.72
N LEU A 267 10.02 -11.06 9.13
CA LEU A 267 9.60 -11.06 10.53
C LEU A 267 9.52 -12.48 11.07
N LEU A 268 8.99 -13.42 10.29
CA LEU A 268 8.90 -14.84 10.67
C LEU A 268 10.28 -15.48 10.75
N ILE A 269 11.18 -15.22 9.80
CA ILE A 269 12.57 -15.70 9.85
C ILE A 269 13.25 -15.22 11.13
N HIS A 270 13.18 -13.93 11.44
CA HIS A 270 13.80 -13.36 12.64
C HIS A 270 13.20 -13.97 13.93
N ALA A 271 11.89 -14.18 13.97
CA ALA A 271 11.25 -14.82 15.11
C ALA A 271 11.74 -16.25 15.35
N TYR A 272 11.91 -17.05 14.28
CA TYR A 272 12.46 -18.41 14.38
C TYR A 272 13.95 -18.42 14.78
N GLN A 273 14.74 -17.51 14.21
CA GLN A 273 16.15 -17.39 14.57
C GLN A 273 16.34 -17.00 16.04
N GLU A 274 15.56 -16.06 16.53
CA GLU A 274 15.60 -15.64 17.94
C GLU A 274 15.11 -16.76 18.87
N LEU A 275 14.03 -17.47 18.52
CA LEU A 275 13.58 -18.62 19.27
C LEU A 275 14.67 -19.71 19.37
N TYR A 276 15.33 -20.03 18.24
CA TYR A 276 16.39 -21.01 18.21
C TYR A 276 17.60 -20.58 19.05
N ARG A 277 17.99 -19.32 18.97
CA ARG A 277 19.07 -18.76 19.79
C ARG A 277 18.77 -18.93 21.29
N GLN A 278 17.55 -18.65 21.74
CA GLN A 278 17.14 -18.81 23.13
C GLN A 278 17.12 -20.28 23.61
N LEU A 279 17.12 -21.25 22.71
CA LEU A 279 17.18 -22.67 23.05
C LEU A 279 18.63 -23.19 23.18
N THR A 280 19.59 -22.50 22.59
CA THR A 280 20.99 -22.95 22.47
C THR A 280 21.99 -22.14 23.31
N ASP A 281 21.60 -20.95 23.78
CA ASP A 281 22.35 -20.14 24.75
C ASP A 281 21.94 -20.53 26.20
#